data_a924b2e3e6ed5e17698f1a4e0fff7d1a
#
_entry.id   a924b2e3e6ed5e17698f1a4e0fff7d1a
#
_cell.length_a   1.000
_cell.length_b   1.000
_cell.length_c   1.000
_cell.angle_alpha   90.00
_cell.angle_beta   90.00
_cell.angle_gamma   90.00
#
_symmetry.space_group_name_H-M   'P 1'
#
loop_
_entity.id
_entity.type
_entity.pdbx_description
1 polymer ?
#
loop_
_entity_poly.entity_id
_entity_poly.type
_entity_poly.pdbx_seq_one_letter_code
_entity_poly.pdbx_strand_id
1 'polypeptide(L)'
;MTGTLPGWGSSLLQLAGWGCFCALFMRFGRLSDRQNRMVCLAGVAGIAALLAAARWIWGLPVSAERSDVIILILANMALFGSLVWLYTRNNLLARLGVLALLAALRLGSGVEGSWNEALWDWSPAPWLFRFDYLKYLCIIIPGTIAGDRIYEWMTQSGEDAPGASRRREVWILVLLVTLICLNMWGLFARQLVVNLAAGVLICLLLRRLLRGDGSATGRLHRSLFGWGFFWLMLGLALEAFEGGIKKDYATFSYFFVTSGLASFVLIAAGIAMRRLNVRFSALVKCGQNPMVASSCPC
;
A
#
# COMPACT_ATOMS: atom_id res chain seq x y z
N MET A 1 -42.07 5.86 -6.89
CA MET A 1 -42.12 4.81 -5.87
C MET A 1 -40.69 4.37 -5.64
N THR A 2 -40.05 4.86 -4.57
CA THR A 2 -38.69 4.43 -4.17
C THR A 2 -38.86 3.08 -3.48
N GLY A 3 -38.53 2.01 -4.18
CA GLY A 3 -38.57 0.65 -3.64
C GLY A 3 -37.57 0.50 -2.50
N THR A 4 -38.05 0.58 -1.27
CA THR A 4 -37.28 0.16 -0.11
C THR A 4 -37.36 -1.35 0.00
N LEU A 5 -36.22 -2.03 -0.17
CA LEU A 5 -36.14 -3.46 0.09
C LEU A 5 -36.40 -3.72 1.59
N PRO A 6 -37.20 -4.76 1.93
CA PRO A 6 -37.29 -5.20 3.30
C PRO A 6 -35.91 -5.58 3.83
N GLY A 7 -35.60 -5.32 5.10
CA GLY A 7 -34.26 -5.44 5.69
C GLY A 7 -33.54 -6.76 5.40
N TRP A 8 -34.27 -7.90 5.36
CA TRP A 8 -33.73 -9.21 4.98
C TRP A 8 -33.36 -9.29 3.48
N GLY A 9 -34.08 -8.58 2.60
CA GLY A 9 -33.79 -8.56 1.15
C GLY A 9 -32.50 -7.79 0.82
N SER A 10 -32.25 -6.69 1.54
CA SER A 10 -30.98 -5.95 1.42
C SER A 10 -29.80 -6.78 1.89
N SER A 11 -29.94 -7.53 2.99
CA SER A 11 -28.89 -8.42 3.51
C SER A 11 -28.59 -9.57 2.54
N LEU A 12 -29.60 -10.18 1.93
CA LEU A 12 -29.41 -11.22 0.92
C LEU A 12 -28.72 -10.69 -0.32
N LEU A 13 -29.08 -9.50 -0.80
CA LEU A 13 -28.44 -8.86 -1.93
C LEU A 13 -26.96 -8.56 -1.65
N GLN A 14 -26.64 -8.08 -0.44
CA GLN A 14 -25.28 -7.86 0.01
C GLN A 14 -24.48 -9.17 0.07
N LEU A 15 -25.04 -10.24 0.65
CA LEU A 15 -24.38 -11.55 0.70
C LEU A 15 -24.14 -12.13 -0.69
N ALA A 16 -25.11 -12.02 -1.59
CA ALA A 16 -24.95 -12.44 -2.99
C ALA A 16 -23.88 -11.62 -3.70
N GLY A 17 -23.86 -10.31 -3.50
CA GLY A 17 -22.79 -9.41 -4.01
C GLY A 17 -21.41 -9.80 -3.50
N TRP A 18 -21.28 -10.08 -2.22
CA TRP A 18 -20.06 -10.59 -1.60
C TRP A 18 -19.62 -11.93 -2.18
N GLY A 19 -20.54 -12.87 -2.38
CA GLY A 19 -20.26 -14.15 -3.02
C GLY A 19 -19.72 -13.98 -4.42
N CYS A 20 -20.35 -13.14 -5.24
CA CYS A 20 -19.88 -12.82 -6.58
C CYS A 20 -18.52 -12.10 -6.58
N PHE A 21 -18.31 -11.18 -5.66
CA PHE A 21 -17.02 -10.49 -5.48
C PHE A 21 -15.90 -11.48 -5.11
N CYS A 22 -16.16 -12.39 -4.18
CA CYS A 22 -15.20 -13.44 -3.84
C CYS A 22 -14.92 -14.36 -5.05
N ALA A 23 -15.94 -14.74 -5.82
CA ALA A 23 -15.77 -15.54 -7.03
C ALA A 23 -14.90 -14.84 -8.08
N LEU A 24 -15.03 -13.50 -8.19
CA LEU A 24 -14.26 -12.69 -9.12
C LEU A 24 -12.78 -12.55 -8.75
N PHE A 25 -12.48 -12.32 -7.47
CA PHE A 25 -11.14 -11.92 -7.03
C PHE A 25 -10.36 -13.00 -6.27
N MET A 26 -11.02 -14.07 -5.80
CA MET A 26 -10.32 -15.15 -5.10
C MET A 26 -9.80 -16.21 -6.07
N ARG A 27 -8.54 -16.63 -5.86
CA ARG A 27 -8.02 -17.85 -6.45
C ARG A 27 -8.13 -19.01 -5.46
N PHE A 28 -8.85 -20.04 -5.87
CA PHE A 28 -9.04 -21.24 -5.06
C PHE A 28 -7.90 -22.22 -5.39
N GLY A 29 -6.99 -22.46 -4.45
CA GLY A 29 -5.82 -23.33 -4.67
C GLY A 29 -6.13 -24.80 -4.93
N ARG A 30 -7.38 -25.26 -4.68
CA ARG A 30 -7.83 -26.62 -4.98
C ARG A 30 -8.41 -26.77 -6.40
N LEU A 31 -8.62 -25.68 -7.12
CA LEU A 31 -9.20 -25.67 -8.47
C LEU A 31 -8.09 -25.51 -9.51
N SER A 32 -8.29 -26.15 -10.68
CA SER A 32 -7.41 -25.94 -11.84
C SER A 32 -7.55 -24.50 -12.38
N ASP A 33 -6.57 -24.04 -13.16
CA ASP A 33 -6.62 -22.69 -13.77
C ASP A 33 -7.83 -22.48 -14.66
N ARG A 34 -8.32 -23.53 -15.33
CA ARG A 34 -9.54 -23.48 -16.14
C ARG A 34 -10.77 -23.29 -15.25
N GLN A 35 -10.85 -24.02 -14.15
CA GLN A 35 -11.96 -23.90 -13.19
C GLN A 35 -11.94 -22.54 -12.50
N ASN A 36 -10.78 -22.01 -12.11
CA ASN A 36 -10.66 -20.67 -11.54
C ASN A 36 -11.13 -19.59 -12.53
N ARG A 37 -10.83 -19.72 -13.83
CA ARG A 37 -11.35 -18.82 -14.85
C ARG A 37 -12.88 -18.91 -15.00
N MET A 38 -13.44 -20.10 -14.92
CA MET A 38 -14.90 -20.29 -14.97
C MET A 38 -15.59 -19.66 -13.75
N VAL A 39 -15.02 -19.82 -12.55
CA VAL A 39 -15.53 -19.16 -11.33
C VAL A 39 -15.46 -17.64 -11.45
N CYS A 40 -14.38 -17.09 -11.97
CA CYS A 40 -14.24 -15.67 -12.24
C CYS A 40 -15.32 -15.15 -13.23
N LEU A 41 -15.53 -15.86 -14.35
CA LEU A 41 -16.58 -15.50 -15.32
C LEU A 41 -17.99 -15.61 -14.71
N ALA A 42 -18.24 -16.61 -13.89
CA ALA A 42 -19.49 -16.74 -13.15
C ALA A 42 -19.69 -15.59 -12.14
N GLY A 43 -18.62 -15.12 -11.51
CA GLY A 43 -18.62 -13.93 -10.65
C GLY A 43 -19.02 -12.66 -11.41
N VAL A 44 -18.44 -12.43 -12.61
CA VAL A 44 -18.81 -11.31 -13.48
C VAL A 44 -20.27 -11.38 -13.90
N ALA A 45 -20.71 -12.54 -14.37
CA ALA A 45 -22.10 -12.76 -14.78
C ALA A 45 -23.07 -12.56 -13.60
N GLY A 46 -22.70 -13.03 -12.41
CA GLY A 46 -23.46 -12.85 -11.17
C GLY A 46 -23.63 -11.38 -10.80
N ILE A 47 -22.55 -10.58 -10.84
CA ILE A 47 -22.61 -9.14 -10.58
C ILE A 47 -23.52 -8.45 -11.60
N ALA A 48 -23.37 -8.75 -12.91
CA ALA A 48 -24.21 -8.18 -13.94
C ALA A 48 -25.70 -8.52 -13.74
N ALA A 49 -25.99 -9.77 -13.37
CA ALA A 49 -27.36 -10.22 -13.06
C ALA A 49 -27.94 -9.52 -11.82
N LEU A 50 -27.15 -9.35 -10.76
CA LEU A 50 -27.55 -8.61 -9.55
C LEU A 50 -27.84 -7.13 -9.85
N LEU A 51 -27.00 -6.47 -10.64
CA LEU A 51 -27.22 -5.08 -11.07
C LEU A 51 -28.48 -4.94 -11.93
N ALA A 52 -28.70 -5.86 -12.87
CA ALA A 52 -29.89 -5.91 -13.68
C ALA A 52 -31.16 -6.15 -12.82
N ALA A 53 -31.10 -7.09 -11.90
CA ALA A 53 -32.20 -7.35 -10.95
C ALA A 53 -32.46 -6.13 -10.06
N ALA A 54 -31.42 -5.48 -9.54
CA ALA A 54 -31.54 -4.25 -8.75
C ALA A 54 -32.26 -3.14 -9.53
N ARG A 55 -31.94 -2.98 -10.81
CA ARG A 55 -32.54 -1.94 -11.66
C ARG A 55 -33.96 -2.26 -12.10
N TRP A 56 -34.23 -3.49 -12.54
CA TRP A 56 -35.49 -3.83 -13.22
C TRP A 56 -36.55 -4.42 -12.26
N ILE A 57 -36.14 -5.18 -11.26
CA ILE A 57 -37.07 -5.82 -10.31
C ILE A 57 -37.38 -4.89 -9.16
N TRP A 58 -36.33 -4.25 -8.58
CA TRP A 58 -36.51 -3.43 -7.36
C TRP A 58 -36.49 -1.91 -7.63
N GLY A 59 -36.30 -1.49 -8.89
CA GLY A 59 -36.29 -0.07 -9.25
C GLY A 59 -35.19 0.74 -8.57
N LEU A 60 -34.13 0.08 -8.04
CA LEU A 60 -33.05 0.76 -7.37
C LEU A 60 -32.22 1.56 -8.35
N PRO A 61 -31.88 2.80 -8.05
CA PRO A 61 -31.02 3.60 -8.91
C PRO A 61 -29.59 3.02 -8.93
N VAL A 62 -29.22 2.38 -10.02
CA VAL A 62 -27.82 1.98 -10.28
C VAL A 62 -27.14 3.17 -10.93
N SER A 63 -26.28 3.84 -10.17
CA SER A 63 -25.49 4.98 -10.63
C SER A 63 -24.01 4.73 -10.39
N ALA A 64 -23.18 5.00 -11.40
CA ALA A 64 -21.73 4.95 -11.26
C ALA A 64 -21.20 6.00 -10.25
N GLU A 65 -21.97 7.05 -10.00
CA GLU A 65 -21.64 8.09 -9.01
C GLU A 65 -21.68 7.60 -7.56
N ARG A 66 -22.29 6.45 -7.30
CA ARG A 66 -22.35 5.79 -5.97
C ARG A 66 -21.27 4.73 -5.79
N SER A 67 -20.20 4.77 -6.58
CA SER A 67 -19.07 3.86 -6.41
C SER A 67 -18.33 4.14 -5.10
N ASP A 68 -17.78 3.08 -4.49
CA ASP A 68 -16.92 3.23 -3.32
C ASP A 68 -15.62 3.94 -3.72
N VAL A 69 -15.34 5.07 -3.05
CA VAL A 69 -14.16 5.91 -3.31
C VAL A 69 -12.87 5.11 -3.14
N ILE A 70 -12.81 4.16 -2.20
CA ILE A 70 -11.62 3.35 -1.94
C ILE A 70 -11.33 2.44 -3.13
N ILE A 71 -12.34 1.76 -3.66
CA ILE A 71 -12.20 0.89 -4.84
C ILE A 71 -11.78 1.70 -6.05
N LEU A 72 -12.36 2.88 -6.22
CA LEU A 72 -12.02 3.80 -7.30
C LEU A 72 -10.57 4.27 -7.24
N ILE A 73 -10.10 4.65 -6.06
CA ILE A 73 -8.69 5.00 -5.82
C ILE A 73 -7.78 3.81 -6.14
N LEU A 74 -8.11 2.62 -5.66
CA LEU A 74 -7.31 1.42 -5.91
C LEU A 74 -7.24 1.08 -7.40
N ALA A 75 -8.34 1.21 -8.15
CA ALA A 75 -8.35 0.99 -9.59
C ALA A 75 -7.47 2.01 -10.33
N ASN A 76 -7.58 3.29 -9.98
CA ASN A 76 -6.72 4.34 -10.53
C ASN A 76 -5.24 4.10 -10.19
N MET A 77 -4.94 3.69 -8.96
CA MET A 77 -3.57 3.39 -8.54
C MET A 77 -3.01 2.15 -9.23
N ALA A 78 -3.82 1.13 -9.49
CA ALA A 78 -3.40 -0.03 -10.27
C ALA A 78 -3.02 0.38 -11.71
N LEU A 79 -3.81 1.26 -12.33
CA LEU A 79 -3.53 1.75 -13.68
C LEU A 79 -2.31 2.69 -13.71
N PHE A 80 -2.39 3.82 -13.01
CA PHE A 80 -1.33 4.83 -13.08
C PHE A 80 -0.03 4.38 -12.42
N GLY A 81 -0.11 3.62 -11.32
CA GLY A 81 1.06 3.03 -10.67
C GLY A 81 1.79 2.05 -11.57
N SER A 82 1.06 1.20 -12.31
CA SER A 82 1.63 0.28 -13.28
C SER A 82 2.26 1.01 -14.46
N LEU A 83 1.62 2.06 -14.97
CA LEU A 83 2.17 2.88 -16.05
C LEU A 83 3.46 3.58 -15.59
N VAL A 84 3.43 4.25 -14.45
CA VAL A 84 4.63 4.91 -13.90
C VAL A 84 5.76 3.90 -13.72
N TRP A 85 5.49 2.73 -13.14
CA TRP A 85 6.49 1.69 -12.97
C TRP A 85 7.04 1.21 -14.31
N LEU A 86 6.19 0.92 -15.30
CA LEU A 86 6.59 0.42 -16.61
C LEU A 86 7.55 1.38 -17.33
N TYR A 87 7.22 2.67 -17.33
CA TYR A 87 8.04 3.69 -18.00
C TYR A 87 9.30 4.08 -17.22
N THR A 88 9.30 3.89 -15.89
CA THR A 88 10.41 4.33 -15.02
C THR A 88 11.20 3.19 -14.39
N ARG A 89 10.88 1.92 -14.70
CA ARG A 89 11.51 0.76 -14.04
C ARG A 89 13.02 0.74 -14.12
N ASN A 90 13.60 1.23 -15.24
CA ASN A 90 15.04 1.28 -15.49
C ASN A 90 15.67 2.63 -15.10
N ASN A 91 14.86 3.60 -14.66
CA ASN A 91 15.33 4.94 -14.31
C ASN A 91 14.71 5.40 -12.98
N LEU A 92 15.46 5.17 -11.91
CA LEU A 92 15.01 5.55 -10.56
C LEU A 92 14.85 7.07 -10.41
N LEU A 93 15.72 7.86 -11.09
CA LEU A 93 15.62 9.32 -11.04
C LEU A 93 14.32 9.81 -11.66
N ALA A 94 13.90 9.25 -12.81
CA ALA A 94 12.61 9.57 -13.42
C ALA A 94 11.45 9.20 -12.49
N ARG A 95 11.52 8.06 -11.78
CA ARG A 95 10.52 7.63 -10.81
C ARG A 95 10.40 8.59 -9.62
N LEU A 96 11.52 9.04 -9.08
CA LEU A 96 11.56 10.08 -8.04
C LEU A 96 11.11 11.44 -8.58
N GLY A 97 11.40 11.74 -9.86
CA GLY A 97 10.92 12.94 -10.55
C GLY A 97 9.40 13.01 -10.62
N VAL A 98 8.72 11.88 -10.86
CA VAL A 98 7.24 11.82 -10.81
C VAL A 98 6.73 12.18 -9.41
N LEU A 99 7.36 11.67 -8.34
CA LEU A 99 6.99 12.04 -6.97
C LEU A 99 7.21 13.53 -6.71
N ALA A 100 8.36 14.07 -7.12
CA ALA A 100 8.69 15.48 -6.94
C ALA A 100 7.70 16.38 -7.69
N LEU A 101 7.32 16.01 -8.91
CA LEU A 101 6.32 16.72 -9.69
C LEU A 101 4.94 16.72 -9.01
N LEU A 102 4.47 15.57 -8.55
CA LEU A 102 3.20 15.46 -7.83
C LEU A 102 3.21 16.28 -6.53
N ALA A 103 4.33 16.24 -5.79
CA ALA A 103 4.49 17.05 -4.59
C ALA A 103 4.45 18.55 -4.91
N ALA A 104 5.15 18.97 -5.95
CA ALA A 104 5.15 20.37 -6.39
C ALA A 104 3.76 20.84 -6.82
N LEU A 105 3.02 20.05 -7.59
CA LEU A 105 1.65 20.34 -8.01
C LEU A 105 0.71 20.46 -6.80
N ARG A 106 0.82 19.57 -5.84
CA ARG A 106 0.01 19.60 -4.61
C ARG A 106 0.33 20.81 -3.74
N LEU A 107 1.61 21.11 -3.55
CA LEU A 107 2.00 22.26 -2.75
C LEU A 107 1.59 23.57 -3.46
N GLY A 108 1.73 23.63 -4.78
CA GLY A 108 1.30 24.77 -5.59
C GLY A 108 -0.23 24.96 -5.64
N SER A 109 -1.01 23.89 -5.46
CA SER A 109 -2.48 23.97 -5.46
C SER A 109 -3.07 24.70 -4.24
N GLY A 110 -2.26 24.96 -3.22
CA GLY A 110 -2.66 25.78 -2.07
C GLY A 110 -2.71 27.30 -2.36
N VAL A 111 -2.30 27.73 -3.55
CA VAL A 111 -2.35 29.14 -3.98
C VAL A 111 -3.64 29.37 -4.78
N GLU A 112 -4.55 30.14 -4.21
CA GLU A 112 -5.86 30.44 -4.83
C GLU A 112 -5.69 31.11 -6.21
N GLY A 113 -6.48 30.66 -7.18
CA GLY A 113 -6.46 31.15 -8.56
C GLY A 113 -5.26 30.66 -9.39
N SER A 114 -4.43 29.76 -8.87
CA SER A 114 -3.30 29.22 -9.62
C SER A 114 -3.74 28.15 -10.62
N TRP A 115 -2.97 27.98 -11.70
CA TRP A 115 -3.20 26.88 -12.65
C TRP A 115 -2.99 25.50 -11.97
N ASN A 116 -2.17 25.43 -10.93
CA ASN A 116 -1.96 24.24 -10.13
C ASN A 116 -3.22 23.81 -9.38
N GLU A 117 -3.97 24.76 -8.81
CA GLU A 117 -5.27 24.53 -8.18
C GLU A 117 -6.26 23.96 -9.20
N ALA A 118 -6.40 24.65 -10.35
CA ALA A 118 -7.30 24.22 -11.42
C ALA A 118 -6.96 22.80 -11.92
N LEU A 119 -5.67 22.45 -12.04
CA LEU A 119 -5.25 21.11 -12.43
C LEU A 119 -5.49 20.08 -11.33
N TRP A 120 -5.26 20.45 -10.07
CA TRP A 120 -5.44 19.56 -8.92
C TRP A 120 -6.90 19.16 -8.73
N ASP A 121 -7.81 20.10 -8.95
CA ASP A 121 -9.25 19.91 -8.85
C ASP A 121 -9.88 19.37 -10.14
N TRP A 122 -9.07 19.22 -11.19
CA TRP A 122 -9.56 18.73 -12.47
C TRP A 122 -10.12 17.32 -12.37
N SER A 123 -11.36 17.16 -12.79
CA SER A 123 -12.10 15.91 -12.70
C SER A 123 -13.01 15.76 -13.92
N PRO A 124 -12.51 15.18 -15.04
CA PRO A 124 -13.29 15.03 -16.27
C PRO A 124 -14.45 14.05 -16.12
N ALA A 125 -14.33 13.10 -15.21
CA ALA A 125 -15.35 12.11 -14.88
C ALA A 125 -15.27 11.78 -13.38
N PRO A 126 -15.94 12.56 -12.51
CA PRO A 126 -15.81 12.43 -11.03
C PRO A 126 -16.11 11.02 -10.51
N TRP A 127 -16.92 10.28 -11.22
CA TRP A 127 -17.28 8.90 -10.91
C TRP A 127 -16.21 7.86 -11.33
N LEU A 128 -15.18 8.26 -12.08
CA LEU A 128 -14.12 7.37 -12.57
C LEU A 128 -12.72 7.88 -12.20
N PHE A 129 -12.44 9.17 -12.42
CA PHE A 129 -11.13 9.75 -12.28
C PHE A 129 -11.19 11.17 -11.74
N ARG A 130 -10.36 11.44 -10.76
CA ARG A 130 -10.03 12.78 -10.26
C ARG A 130 -8.52 12.90 -10.17
N PHE A 131 -7.99 14.05 -10.57
CA PHE A 131 -6.55 14.27 -10.58
C PHE A 131 -5.94 14.15 -9.17
N ASP A 132 -6.66 14.57 -8.13
CA ASP A 132 -6.24 14.49 -6.75
C ASP A 132 -5.99 13.04 -6.26
N TYR A 133 -6.54 12.01 -6.94
CA TYR A 133 -6.23 10.62 -6.63
C TYR A 133 -4.77 10.26 -6.89
N LEU A 134 -4.08 10.98 -7.80
CA LEU A 134 -2.67 10.72 -8.09
C LEU A 134 -1.74 10.95 -6.89
N LYS A 135 -2.18 11.66 -5.84
CA LYS A 135 -1.43 11.76 -4.58
C LYS A 135 -1.09 10.39 -3.97
N TYR A 136 -1.92 9.37 -4.19
CA TYR A 136 -1.67 8.02 -3.70
C TYR A 136 -0.50 7.32 -4.40
N LEU A 137 0.00 7.84 -5.53
CA LEU A 137 1.28 7.40 -6.11
C LEU A 137 2.44 7.60 -5.14
N CYS A 138 2.32 8.53 -4.19
CA CYS A 138 3.32 8.75 -3.15
C CYS A 138 3.48 7.57 -2.17
N ILE A 139 2.54 6.62 -2.13
CA ILE A 139 2.72 5.36 -1.41
C ILE A 139 3.05 4.20 -2.37
N ILE A 140 2.52 4.25 -3.60
CA ILE A 140 2.75 3.20 -4.60
C ILE A 140 4.21 3.19 -5.07
N ILE A 141 4.77 4.36 -5.37
CA ILE A 141 6.15 4.47 -5.89
C ILE A 141 7.19 3.92 -4.89
N PRO A 142 7.17 4.28 -3.58
CA PRO A 142 7.99 3.59 -2.58
C PRO A 142 7.82 2.07 -2.57
N GLY A 143 6.58 1.59 -2.69
CA GLY A 143 6.25 0.18 -2.79
C GLY A 143 6.88 -0.50 -4.01
N THR A 144 6.86 0.16 -5.19
CA THR A 144 7.50 -0.37 -6.41
C THR A 144 9.02 -0.45 -6.28
N ILE A 145 9.64 0.51 -5.61
CA ILE A 145 11.09 0.48 -5.35
C ILE A 145 11.45 -0.69 -4.44
N ALA A 146 10.69 -0.90 -3.36
CA ALA A 146 10.89 -2.06 -2.49
C ALA A 146 10.66 -3.38 -3.24
N GLY A 147 9.61 -3.45 -4.07
CA GLY A 147 9.29 -4.60 -4.91
C GLY A 147 10.41 -4.95 -5.88
N ASP A 148 11.00 -3.97 -6.58
CA ASP A 148 12.13 -4.18 -7.48
C ASP A 148 13.33 -4.80 -6.74
N ARG A 149 13.64 -4.32 -5.51
CA ARG A 149 14.73 -4.87 -4.70
C ARG A 149 14.47 -6.30 -4.23
N ILE A 150 13.23 -6.61 -3.88
CA ILE A 150 12.83 -7.97 -3.52
C ILE A 150 12.89 -8.89 -4.75
N TYR A 151 12.44 -8.43 -5.91
CA TYR A 151 12.53 -9.16 -7.15
C TYR A 151 13.97 -9.46 -7.57
N GLU A 152 14.85 -8.44 -7.50
CA GLU A 152 16.29 -8.61 -7.73
C GLU A 152 16.90 -9.68 -6.80
N TRP A 153 16.54 -9.64 -5.52
CA TRP A 153 17.00 -10.63 -4.55
C TRP A 153 16.49 -12.05 -4.89
N MET A 154 15.24 -12.19 -5.29
CA MET A 154 14.66 -13.49 -5.67
C MET A 154 15.30 -14.08 -6.92
N THR A 155 15.73 -13.26 -7.86
CA THR A 155 16.32 -13.68 -9.13
C THR A 155 17.84 -13.92 -9.04
N GLN A 156 18.52 -13.33 -8.05
CA GLN A 156 19.96 -13.51 -7.81
C GLN A 156 20.31 -14.75 -6.97
N SER A 157 19.46 -15.78 -6.92
CA SER A 157 19.65 -17.00 -6.14
C SER A 157 20.92 -17.75 -6.57
N GLY A 158 22.06 -17.25 -6.14
CA GLY A 158 23.35 -17.93 -6.12
C GLY A 158 23.69 -18.31 -4.67
N GLU A 159 24.69 -19.16 -4.46
CA GLU A 159 25.15 -19.60 -3.14
C GLU A 159 25.24 -18.45 -2.14
N ASP A 160 24.39 -18.47 -1.13
CA ASP A 160 24.41 -17.46 -0.09
C ASP A 160 25.74 -17.56 0.67
N ALA A 161 26.54 -16.50 0.59
CA ALA A 161 27.64 -16.32 1.52
C ALA A 161 27.12 -16.45 2.95
N PRO A 162 27.93 -16.96 3.90
CA PRO A 162 27.48 -17.12 5.28
C PRO A 162 26.88 -15.83 5.81
N GLY A 163 25.60 -15.90 6.15
CA GLY A 163 24.82 -14.75 6.61
C GLY A 163 25.26 -14.30 8.00
N ALA A 164 24.68 -13.20 8.46
CA ALA A 164 24.93 -12.63 9.78
C ALA A 164 24.69 -13.67 10.89
N SER A 165 25.47 -13.56 11.97
CA SER A 165 25.29 -14.42 13.15
C SER A 165 23.87 -14.24 13.72
N ARG A 166 23.31 -15.34 14.27
CA ARG A 166 21.96 -15.34 14.89
C ARG A 166 21.79 -14.20 15.90
N ARG A 167 22.78 -13.96 16.76
CA ARG A 167 22.74 -12.90 17.77
C ARG A 167 22.57 -11.51 17.14
N ARG A 168 23.28 -11.26 16.05
CA ARG A 168 23.22 -9.98 15.33
C ARG A 168 21.84 -9.74 14.69
N GLU A 169 21.26 -10.73 14.05
CA GLU A 169 19.92 -10.63 13.44
C GLU A 169 18.84 -10.40 14.50
N VAL A 170 18.96 -11.04 15.67
CA VAL A 170 18.06 -10.79 16.81
C VAL A 170 18.15 -9.34 17.27
N TRP A 171 19.35 -8.77 17.38
CA TRP A 171 19.51 -7.35 17.71
C TRP A 171 18.93 -6.43 16.65
N ILE A 172 19.11 -6.75 15.37
CA ILE A 172 18.47 -6.00 14.26
C ILE A 172 16.95 -6.05 14.42
N LEU A 173 16.38 -7.22 14.66
CA LEU A 173 14.93 -7.38 14.86
C LEU A 173 14.42 -6.55 16.04
N VAL A 174 15.08 -6.62 17.19
CA VAL A 174 14.70 -5.86 18.38
C VAL A 174 14.75 -4.36 18.11
N LEU A 175 15.83 -3.87 17.50
CA LEU A 175 15.96 -2.44 17.16
C LEU A 175 14.91 -1.98 16.13
N LEU A 176 14.58 -2.82 15.14
CA LEU A 176 13.52 -2.49 14.17
C LEU A 176 12.14 -2.40 14.84
N VAL A 177 11.80 -3.37 15.69
CA VAL A 177 10.54 -3.34 16.44
C VAL A 177 10.51 -2.11 17.36
N THR A 178 11.59 -1.83 18.08
CA THR A 178 11.70 -0.63 18.91
C THR A 178 11.53 0.65 18.12
N LEU A 179 12.13 0.75 16.91
CA LEU A 179 12.00 1.90 16.02
C LEU A 179 10.55 2.09 15.56
N ILE A 180 9.86 1.00 15.19
CA ILE A 180 8.46 1.04 14.78
C ILE A 180 7.58 1.50 15.94
N CYS A 181 7.72 0.88 17.11
CA CYS A 181 6.93 1.24 18.29
C CYS A 181 7.20 2.69 18.75
N LEU A 182 8.46 3.12 18.72
CA LEU A 182 8.86 4.49 19.04
C LEU A 182 8.18 5.49 18.12
N ASN A 183 8.22 5.26 16.80
CA ASN A 183 7.58 6.16 15.85
C ASN A 183 6.05 6.15 16.02
N MET A 184 5.43 4.99 16.21
CA MET A 184 3.98 4.94 16.46
C MET A 184 3.60 5.73 17.73
N TRP A 185 4.32 5.52 18.82
CA TRP A 185 4.08 6.24 20.08
C TRP A 185 4.39 7.73 19.95
N GLY A 186 5.55 8.09 19.42
CA GLY A 186 6.03 9.46 19.32
C GLY A 186 5.15 10.34 18.42
N LEU A 187 4.65 9.77 17.32
CA LEU A 187 3.72 10.47 16.42
C LEU A 187 2.33 10.63 17.07
N PHE A 188 1.85 9.62 17.78
CA PHE A 188 0.59 9.69 18.50
C PHE A 188 0.66 10.68 19.67
N ALA A 189 1.74 10.67 20.42
CA ALA A 189 1.99 11.59 21.55
C ALA A 189 2.46 13.00 21.10
N ARG A 190 2.63 13.24 19.78
CA ARG A 190 3.18 14.49 19.21
C ARG A 190 4.53 14.91 19.76
N GLN A 191 5.34 13.93 20.20
CA GLN A 191 6.70 14.13 20.74
C GLN A 191 7.74 14.08 19.60
N LEU A 192 7.62 14.99 18.62
CA LEU A 192 8.38 14.93 17.36
C LEU A 192 9.90 15.00 17.57
N VAL A 193 10.38 15.92 18.44
CA VAL A 193 11.82 16.10 18.67
C VAL A 193 12.44 14.86 19.29
N VAL A 194 11.80 14.30 20.31
CA VAL A 194 12.27 13.09 21.00
C VAL A 194 12.23 11.90 20.05
N ASN A 195 11.13 11.77 19.28
CA ASN A 195 10.96 10.71 18.28
C ASN A 195 12.04 10.79 17.20
N LEU A 196 12.32 11.98 16.69
CA LEU A 196 13.33 12.20 15.64
C LEU A 196 14.74 11.86 16.19
N ALA A 197 15.11 12.40 17.36
CA ALA A 197 16.43 12.16 17.95
C ALA A 197 16.67 10.67 18.25
N ALA A 198 15.73 10.02 18.94
CA ALA A 198 15.81 8.60 19.25
C ALA A 198 15.75 7.73 17.99
N GLY A 199 14.89 8.08 17.01
CA GLY A 199 14.79 7.41 15.74
C GLY A 199 16.08 7.45 14.94
N VAL A 200 16.73 8.61 14.83
CA VAL A 200 18.03 8.75 14.17
C VAL A 200 19.11 7.90 14.88
N LEU A 201 19.15 7.92 16.21
CA LEU A 201 20.11 7.11 16.97
C LEU A 201 19.94 5.61 16.69
N ILE A 202 18.70 5.10 16.73
CA ILE A 202 18.40 3.69 16.43
C ILE A 202 18.76 3.37 14.97
N CYS A 203 18.47 4.27 14.04
CA CYS A 203 18.83 4.09 12.63
C CYS A 203 20.35 4.03 12.41
N LEU A 204 21.14 4.82 13.13
CA LEU A 204 22.61 4.75 13.06
C LEU A 204 23.13 3.41 13.60
N LEU A 205 22.57 2.91 14.69
CA LEU A 205 22.89 1.58 15.24
C LEU A 205 22.52 0.46 14.24
N LEU A 206 21.33 0.51 13.68
CA LEU A 206 20.88 -0.43 12.64
C LEU A 206 21.79 -0.41 11.42
N ARG A 207 22.17 0.77 10.94
CA ARG A 207 23.09 0.92 9.82
C ARG A 207 24.45 0.25 10.09
N ARG A 208 24.99 0.38 11.31
CA ARG A 208 26.22 -0.31 11.71
C ARG A 208 26.03 -1.84 11.70
N LEU A 209 24.95 -2.31 12.28
CA LEU A 209 24.65 -3.75 12.31
C LEU A 209 24.42 -4.34 10.91
N LEU A 210 23.77 -3.63 10.01
CA LEU A 210 23.47 -4.10 8.65
C LEU A 210 24.71 -4.12 7.74
N ARG A 211 25.73 -3.30 7.96
CA ARG A 211 26.92 -3.18 7.08
C ARG A 211 27.78 -4.44 7.01
N GLY A 212 27.81 -5.27 8.03
CA GLY A 212 28.71 -6.42 8.09
C GLY A 212 28.13 -7.73 7.54
N ASP A 213 27.00 -7.72 6.84
CA ASP A 213 26.42 -8.90 6.21
C ASP A 213 26.60 -8.83 4.69
N GLY A 214 27.47 -9.69 4.14
CA GLY A 214 27.77 -9.77 2.69
C GLY A 214 26.77 -10.64 1.91
N SER A 215 25.87 -11.34 2.59
CA SER A 215 24.89 -12.26 1.96
C SER A 215 23.92 -11.49 1.03
N ALA A 216 23.28 -12.23 0.09
CA ALA A 216 22.24 -11.66 -0.76
C ALA A 216 21.10 -11.04 0.07
N THR A 217 20.69 -11.73 1.14
CA THR A 217 19.69 -11.24 2.09
C THR A 217 20.17 -10.00 2.85
N GLY A 218 21.45 -9.94 3.24
CA GLY A 218 22.04 -8.76 3.87
C GLY A 218 22.06 -7.54 2.94
N ARG A 219 22.29 -7.75 1.64
CA ARG A 219 22.20 -6.68 0.64
C ARG A 219 20.77 -6.15 0.51
N LEU A 220 19.76 -7.07 0.45
CA LEU A 220 18.36 -6.69 0.44
C LEU A 220 17.98 -5.88 1.68
N HIS A 221 18.33 -6.36 2.88
CA HIS A 221 18.01 -5.65 4.13
C HIS A 221 18.64 -4.26 4.17
N ARG A 222 19.88 -4.09 3.70
CA ARG A 222 20.52 -2.76 3.62
C ARG A 222 19.80 -1.83 2.64
N SER A 223 19.40 -2.35 1.48
CA SER A 223 18.68 -1.56 0.49
C SER A 223 17.31 -1.13 1.00
N LEU A 224 16.52 -2.06 1.54
CA LEU A 224 15.22 -1.75 2.14
C LEU A 224 15.34 -0.80 3.33
N PHE A 225 16.37 -0.97 4.17
CA PHE A 225 16.64 -0.06 5.28
C PHE A 225 16.99 1.35 4.79
N GLY A 226 17.84 1.46 3.76
CA GLY A 226 18.20 2.76 3.18
C GLY A 226 16.99 3.52 2.64
N TRP A 227 16.14 2.85 1.89
CA TRP A 227 14.89 3.42 1.39
C TRP A 227 13.89 3.71 2.52
N GLY A 228 13.74 2.80 3.47
CA GLY A 228 12.87 3.01 4.64
C GLY A 228 13.29 4.22 5.46
N PHE A 229 14.59 4.39 5.69
CA PHE A 229 15.13 5.57 6.37
C PHE A 229 14.87 6.86 5.57
N PHE A 230 15.10 6.84 4.27
CA PHE A 230 14.83 8.00 3.40
C PHE A 230 13.37 8.43 3.46
N TRP A 231 12.43 7.49 3.30
CA TRP A 231 11.00 7.80 3.35
C TRP A 231 10.56 8.27 4.74
N LEU A 232 11.07 7.64 5.80
CA LEU A 232 10.73 8.07 7.16
C LEU A 232 11.19 9.50 7.43
N MET A 233 12.44 9.83 7.08
CA MET A 233 12.98 11.18 7.28
C MET A 233 12.23 12.22 6.45
N LEU A 234 11.93 11.91 5.19
CA LEU A 234 11.15 12.78 4.32
C LEU A 234 9.75 13.03 4.88
N GLY A 235 9.07 11.98 5.35
CA GLY A 235 7.74 12.09 5.93
C GLY A 235 7.71 12.88 7.24
N LEU A 236 8.70 12.70 8.12
CA LEU A 236 8.84 13.48 9.35
C LEU A 236 9.18 14.96 9.07
N ALA A 237 9.97 15.24 8.05
CA ALA A 237 10.26 16.62 7.64
C ALA A 237 9.04 17.35 7.08
N LEU A 238 8.16 16.64 6.37
CA LEU A 238 6.93 17.22 5.80
C LEU A 238 5.83 17.43 6.84
N GLU A 239 5.89 16.75 7.99
CA GLU A 239 4.88 16.87 9.05
C GLU A 239 4.69 18.30 9.52
N ALA A 240 5.77 19.05 9.69
CA ALA A 240 5.75 20.45 10.13
C ALA A 240 4.98 21.36 9.18
N PHE A 241 4.96 21.09 7.87
CA PHE A 241 4.29 21.89 6.85
C PHE A 241 2.81 21.54 6.67
N GLU A 242 2.41 20.30 7.02
CA GLU A 242 1.04 19.81 6.79
C GLU A 242 0.16 19.83 8.05
N GLY A 243 0.68 20.35 9.16
CA GLY A 243 -0.05 20.46 10.43
C GLY A 243 -0.40 19.11 11.05
N GLY A 244 0.49 18.13 10.84
CA GLY A 244 0.41 16.80 11.41
C GLY A 244 0.19 15.69 10.39
N ILE A 245 0.48 14.45 10.81
CA ILE A 245 0.26 13.23 10.02
C ILE A 245 -1.21 12.86 10.11
N LYS A 246 -1.95 13.02 9.02
CA LYS A 246 -3.39 12.76 8.97
C LYS A 246 -3.70 11.71 7.90
N LYS A 247 -4.50 10.72 8.26
CA LYS A 247 -5.06 9.75 7.33
C LYS A 247 -6.21 10.37 6.53
N ASP A 248 -7.11 11.08 7.23
CA ASP A 248 -8.20 11.81 6.60
C ASP A 248 -7.62 13.09 5.97
N TYR A 249 -7.89 13.31 4.70
CA TYR A 249 -7.21 14.24 3.78
C TYR A 249 -5.77 13.84 3.39
N ALA A 250 -5.37 12.61 3.68
CA ALA A 250 -4.14 11.91 3.27
C ALA A 250 -2.96 12.85 2.96
N THR A 251 -2.18 13.17 4.01
CA THR A 251 -1.01 14.04 3.91
C THR A 251 0.19 13.32 3.30
N PHE A 252 1.12 14.04 2.67
CA PHE A 252 2.38 13.46 2.19
C PHE A 252 3.22 12.87 3.32
N SER A 253 3.25 13.53 4.46
CA SER A 253 3.87 13.03 5.68
C SER A 253 3.35 11.65 6.05
N TYR A 254 2.03 11.43 5.97
CA TYR A 254 1.42 10.12 6.19
C TYR A 254 1.93 9.07 5.19
N PHE A 255 1.93 9.37 3.90
CA PHE A 255 2.37 8.41 2.88
C PHE A 255 3.84 8.02 3.05
N PHE A 256 4.72 8.97 3.29
CA PHE A 256 6.14 8.68 3.40
C PHE A 256 6.53 8.02 4.73
N VAL A 257 5.94 8.44 5.85
CA VAL A 257 6.16 7.76 7.14
C VAL A 257 5.69 6.31 7.08
N THR A 258 4.48 6.06 6.54
CA THR A 258 3.97 4.69 6.43
C THR A 258 4.81 3.83 5.49
N SER A 259 5.31 4.38 4.37
CA SER A 259 6.23 3.68 3.46
C SER A 259 7.56 3.33 4.12
N GLY A 260 8.10 4.24 4.93
CA GLY A 260 9.30 4.01 5.72
C GLY A 260 9.12 2.89 6.74
N LEU A 261 8.06 2.98 7.54
CA LEU A 261 7.72 1.95 8.53
C LEU A 261 7.43 0.59 7.90
N ALA A 262 6.71 0.57 6.76
CA ALA A 262 6.44 -0.66 6.02
C ALA A 262 7.73 -1.36 5.56
N SER A 263 8.73 -0.59 5.11
CA SER A 263 10.04 -1.15 4.75
C SER A 263 10.74 -1.80 5.96
N PHE A 264 10.64 -1.21 7.14
CA PHE A 264 11.18 -1.80 8.38
C PHE A 264 10.41 -3.04 8.82
N VAL A 265 9.09 -3.05 8.66
CA VAL A 265 8.25 -4.22 8.93
C VAL A 265 8.63 -5.38 7.99
N LEU A 266 8.91 -5.11 6.70
CA LEU A 266 9.35 -6.15 5.76
C LEU A 266 10.67 -6.80 6.20
N ILE A 267 11.65 -6.00 6.63
CA ILE A 267 12.92 -6.54 7.16
C ILE A 267 12.67 -7.35 8.42
N ALA A 268 11.91 -6.81 9.37
CA ALA A 268 11.61 -7.47 10.64
C ALA A 268 10.86 -8.80 10.43
N ALA A 269 9.87 -8.82 9.56
CA ALA A 269 9.12 -10.03 9.21
C ALA A 269 10.02 -11.08 8.54
N GLY A 270 10.90 -10.67 7.61
CA GLY A 270 11.86 -11.57 6.98
C GLY A 270 12.80 -12.23 7.98
N ILE A 271 13.35 -11.47 8.94
CA ILE A 271 14.20 -12.01 10.02
C ILE A 271 13.39 -12.91 10.96
N ALA A 272 12.18 -12.51 11.35
CA ALA A 272 11.32 -13.29 12.24
C ALA A 272 10.93 -14.64 11.60
N MET A 273 10.53 -14.66 10.33
CA MET A 273 10.23 -15.90 9.61
C MET A 273 11.44 -16.86 9.56
N ARG A 274 12.63 -16.31 9.29
CA ARG A 274 13.84 -17.11 9.14
C ARG A 274 14.39 -17.61 10.48
N ARG A 275 14.34 -16.81 11.54
CA ARG A 275 15.00 -17.12 12.83
C ARG A 275 14.07 -17.66 13.90
N LEU A 276 12.82 -17.21 13.92
CA LEU A 276 11.82 -17.62 14.89
C LEU A 276 10.89 -18.71 14.33
N ASN A 277 11.09 -19.09 13.05
CA ASN A 277 10.25 -20.05 12.34
C ASN A 277 8.74 -19.71 12.40
N VAL A 278 8.43 -18.41 12.50
CA VAL A 278 7.06 -17.91 12.54
C VAL A 278 6.49 -17.95 11.13
N ARG A 279 5.36 -18.62 10.96
CA ARG A 279 4.64 -18.66 9.68
C ARG A 279 3.43 -17.74 9.76
N PHE A 280 3.48 -16.63 9.07
CA PHE A 280 2.35 -15.70 8.96
C PHE A 280 1.33 -16.17 7.91
N SER A 281 0.75 -17.36 8.11
CA SER A 281 -0.15 -17.97 7.12
C SER A 281 -1.37 -17.09 6.79
N ALA A 282 -1.89 -16.36 7.76
CA ALA A 282 -2.97 -15.41 7.53
C ALA A 282 -2.53 -14.26 6.61
N LEU A 283 -1.38 -13.63 6.88
CA LEU A 283 -0.84 -12.55 6.05
C LEU A 283 -0.52 -13.02 4.62
N VAL A 284 -0.01 -14.24 4.47
CA VAL A 284 0.24 -14.84 3.14
C VAL A 284 -1.07 -14.99 2.37
N LYS A 285 -2.12 -15.51 3.00
CA LYS A 285 -3.44 -15.65 2.38
C LYS A 285 -4.05 -14.29 2.02
N CYS A 286 -3.93 -13.29 2.90
CA CYS A 286 -4.36 -11.91 2.60
C CYS A 286 -3.57 -11.32 1.43
N GLY A 287 -2.26 -11.54 1.36
CA GLY A 287 -1.43 -11.08 0.26
C GLY A 287 -1.74 -11.77 -1.08
N GLN A 288 -2.19 -13.02 -1.06
CA GLN A 288 -2.66 -13.74 -2.24
C GLN A 288 -4.03 -13.26 -2.74
N ASN A 289 -4.84 -12.69 -1.85
CA ASN A 289 -6.18 -12.21 -2.13
C ASN A 289 -6.40 -10.79 -1.56
N PRO A 290 -5.63 -9.78 -2.00
CA PRO A 290 -5.60 -8.47 -1.37
C PRO A 290 -6.94 -7.73 -1.46
N MET A 291 -7.68 -7.88 -2.55
CA MET A 291 -8.98 -7.22 -2.74
C MET A 291 -10.02 -7.74 -1.76
N VAL A 292 -10.05 -9.06 -1.54
CA VAL A 292 -10.99 -9.67 -0.57
C VAL A 292 -10.58 -9.32 0.86
N ALA A 293 -9.28 -9.31 1.17
CA ALA A 293 -8.79 -8.96 2.49
C ALA A 293 -9.09 -7.50 2.85
N SER A 294 -8.98 -6.57 1.90
CA SER A 294 -9.28 -5.14 2.12
C SER A 294 -10.78 -4.84 2.28
N SER A 295 -11.63 -5.68 1.72
CA SER A 295 -13.09 -5.49 1.76
C SER A 295 -13.77 -6.23 2.91
N CYS A 296 -13.04 -7.04 3.68
CA CYS A 296 -13.59 -7.69 4.86
C CYS A 296 -13.84 -6.64 5.96
N PRO A 297 -15.07 -6.38 6.41
CA PRO A 297 -15.29 -5.51 7.55
C PRO A 297 -14.64 -6.16 8.78
N CYS A 298 -13.77 -5.40 9.45
CA CYS A 298 -13.20 -5.78 10.76
C CYS A 298 -14.25 -5.70 11.85
#